data_0ad7a97806be5531bd6ed4cfb324eff6
#
_entry.id   0ad7a97806be5531bd6ed4cfb324eff6
#
_cell.length_a   1.000
_cell.length_b   1.000
_cell.length_c   1.000
_cell.angle_alpha   90.00
_cell.angle_beta   90.00
_cell.angle_gamma   90.00
#
_symmetry.space_group_name_H-M   'P 1'
#
loop_
_entity.id
_entity.type
_entity.pdbx_description
1 polymer ?
#
loop_
_entity_poly.entity_id
_entity_poly.type
_entity_poly.pdbx_seq_one_letter_code
_entity_poly.pdbx_strand_id
1 'polypeptide(L)'
;MSVAPESSADPATPRAPEERAGPRGYVRTPSEGDGVLRWAGEHWVAGDRPLGRVATASDAEALRPLRGLRVEWPGESPVPLAPVLDLAAAGVPLFAAETPAWAREADSGLAALLAEWDGSRFAEGPSGIRSVADLRREEHSVRLRRHGLRARRTPGDQPPTVSVVMSSMRPHHLPGALAQIARQRHVRAEVVLGLHGVPGGRDHPDVRRAADGFALPLTMVEAGADRPFGELLHLAAGRAGGEYIAKWDDDDWYGPEHLADLLLAKEHSGADVVGVPPEFFYLEPLRATVRRIDYSGEVWSDYIAGGTILMDRAKYQESGGFSALSSAVDADLLKRIHAAGGRIYRTHGLGYMLRRSLAGDHTWRLSLAHFLRVAANQWRGFRPSMIMEAGPGTGQGALVSEVSRT
;
A
#
# COMPACT_ATOMS: atom_id res chain seq x y z
N MET A 1 8.62 33.45 -65.80
CA MET A 1 7.76 33.81 -64.67
C MET A 1 7.31 32.51 -64.01
N SER A 2 8.02 32.13 -62.95
CA SER A 2 7.73 30.92 -62.20
C SER A 2 7.00 31.33 -60.91
N VAL A 3 5.79 30.85 -60.73
CA VAL A 3 4.98 31.07 -59.53
C VAL A 3 5.31 29.98 -58.53
N ALA A 4 5.79 30.37 -57.38
CA ALA A 4 6.02 29.45 -56.24
C ALA A 4 4.66 29.06 -55.63
N PRO A 5 4.51 27.79 -55.13
CA PRO A 5 3.27 27.39 -54.46
C PRO A 5 3.23 27.90 -53.02
N GLU A 6 2.10 28.50 -52.66
CA GLU A 6 1.75 28.88 -51.29
C GLU A 6 1.71 27.65 -50.39
N SER A 7 2.47 27.71 -49.29
CA SER A 7 2.45 26.74 -48.20
C SER A 7 1.14 26.89 -47.41
N SER A 8 0.22 25.96 -47.61
CA SER A 8 -0.96 25.81 -46.75
C SER A 8 -0.52 25.27 -45.37
N ALA A 9 -0.63 26.10 -44.34
CA ALA A 9 -0.50 25.70 -42.97
C ALA A 9 -1.60 24.66 -42.62
N ASP A 10 -1.18 23.48 -42.28
CA ASP A 10 -2.04 22.39 -41.80
C ASP A 10 -2.72 22.83 -40.49
N PRO A 11 -4.07 22.72 -40.38
CA PRO A 11 -4.76 23.05 -39.13
C PRO A 11 -4.31 22.08 -38.05
N ALA A 12 -3.78 22.64 -36.97
CA ALA A 12 -3.29 21.92 -35.81
C ALA A 12 -4.29 20.82 -35.37
N THR A 13 -3.90 19.58 -35.51
CA THR A 13 -4.61 18.43 -34.93
C THR A 13 -4.87 18.72 -33.45
N PRO A 14 -6.11 18.62 -32.94
CA PRO A 14 -6.38 18.86 -31.54
C PRO A 14 -5.52 17.90 -30.71
N ARG A 15 -4.62 18.47 -29.90
CA ARG A 15 -3.84 17.67 -28.92
C ARG A 15 -4.82 16.89 -28.08
N ALA A 16 -4.61 15.57 -28.00
CA ALA A 16 -5.32 14.72 -27.06
C ALA A 16 -5.25 15.37 -25.67
N PRO A 17 -6.32 15.31 -24.87
CA PRO A 17 -6.30 15.90 -23.53
C PRO A 17 -5.08 15.36 -22.78
N GLU A 18 -4.27 16.28 -22.22
CA GLU A 18 -3.05 15.94 -21.47
C GLU A 18 -3.45 14.99 -20.33
N GLU A 19 -2.98 13.75 -20.42
CA GLU A 19 -3.27 12.73 -19.45
C GLU A 19 -2.56 13.07 -18.14
N ARG A 20 -3.33 13.22 -17.04
CA ARG A 20 -2.77 13.47 -15.71
C ARG A 20 -1.74 12.44 -15.32
N ALA A 21 -0.72 12.85 -14.58
CA ALA A 21 0.27 11.96 -14.02
C ALA A 21 -0.41 10.79 -13.26
N GLY A 22 -0.23 9.59 -13.76
CA GLY A 22 -0.64 8.37 -13.05
C GLY A 22 0.28 8.10 -11.87
N PRO A 23 -0.21 7.43 -10.83
CA PRO A 23 0.61 7.05 -9.69
C PRO A 23 1.61 5.98 -10.12
N ARG A 24 2.89 6.33 -10.13
CA ARG A 24 3.99 5.41 -10.44
C ARG A 24 4.82 5.04 -9.21
N GLY A 25 4.39 5.52 -8.03
CA GLY A 25 5.11 5.34 -6.79
C GLY A 25 6.43 6.13 -6.72
N TYR A 26 7.16 5.92 -5.66
CA TYR A 26 8.43 6.58 -5.39
C TYR A 26 9.61 5.86 -6.05
N VAL A 27 10.72 6.58 -6.23
CA VAL A 27 12.01 6.00 -6.58
C VAL A 27 12.78 5.70 -5.30
N ARG A 28 13.15 4.43 -5.07
CA ARG A 28 13.84 4.00 -3.84
C ARG A 28 15.20 4.68 -3.64
N THR A 29 15.96 4.81 -4.73
CA THR A 29 17.26 5.45 -4.70
C THR A 29 17.22 6.67 -5.61
N PRO A 30 17.09 7.87 -5.05
CA PRO A 30 17.14 9.09 -5.85
C PRO A 30 18.52 9.24 -6.49
N SER A 31 18.56 9.63 -7.77
CA SER A 31 19.80 9.88 -8.51
C SER A 31 20.19 11.35 -8.54
N GLU A 32 19.29 12.23 -8.14
CA GLU A 32 19.45 13.67 -8.16
C GLU A 32 19.22 14.27 -6.77
N GLY A 33 19.65 15.52 -6.58
CA GLY A 33 19.43 16.29 -5.38
C GLY A 33 18.00 16.82 -5.26
N ASP A 34 17.80 17.83 -4.43
CA ASP A 34 16.52 18.50 -4.28
C ASP A 34 16.27 19.49 -5.44
N GLY A 35 15.01 19.52 -5.88
CA GLY A 35 14.52 20.51 -6.83
C GLY A 35 13.64 21.57 -6.18
N VAL A 36 13.21 22.54 -6.98
CA VAL A 36 12.28 23.60 -6.55
C VAL A 36 11.08 23.65 -7.49
N LEU A 37 9.89 23.67 -6.90
CA LEU A 37 8.63 23.92 -7.57
C LEU A 37 8.16 25.33 -7.17
N ARG A 38 8.11 26.27 -8.11
CA ARG A 38 7.72 27.66 -7.85
C ARG A 38 6.63 28.14 -8.80
N TRP A 39 5.87 29.12 -8.37
CA TRP A 39 4.87 29.78 -9.22
C TRP A 39 5.52 30.87 -10.06
N ALA A 40 5.33 30.86 -11.37
CA ALA A 40 5.92 31.80 -12.32
C ALA A 40 4.87 32.75 -12.95
N GLY A 41 3.93 33.24 -12.14
CA GLY A 41 2.91 34.21 -12.55
C GLY A 41 1.62 33.57 -13.07
N GLU A 42 1.72 32.62 -13.99
CA GLU A 42 0.55 31.97 -14.62
C GLU A 42 0.54 30.44 -14.45
N HIS A 43 1.69 29.84 -14.14
CA HIS A 43 1.86 28.40 -14.02
C HIS A 43 2.96 28.01 -13.03
N TRP A 44 2.92 26.77 -12.59
CA TRP A 44 3.97 26.17 -11.79
C TRP A 44 5.17 25.79 -12.67
N VAL A 45 6.39 25.97 -12.14
CA VAL A 45 7.64 25.62 -12.82
C VAL A 45 8.48 24.77 -11.87
N ALA A 46 8.91 23.60 -12.31
CA ALA A 46 9.83 22.73 -11.58
C ALA A 46 11.22 22.82 -12.22
N GLY A 47 12.18 23.52 -11.57
CA GLY A 47 13.43 23.93 -12.22
C GLY A 47 13.12 24.83 -13.42
N ASP A 48 13.47 24.37 -14.63
CA ASP A 48 13.16 25.06 -15.91
C ASP A 48 11.95 24.46 -16.64
N ARG A 49 11.26 23.47 -16.06
CA ARG A 49 10.13 22.78 -16.66
C ARG A 49 8.81 23.47 -16.28
N PRO A 50 8.11 24.11 -17.21
CA PRO A 50 6.76 24.62 -16.96
C PRO A 50 5.78 23.45 -16.87
N LEU A 51 4.90 23.49 -15.86
CA LEU A 51 3.77 22.55 -15.72
C LEU A 51 2.51 23.19 -16.29
N GLY A 52 1.65 22.38 -16.92
CA GLY A 52 0.35 22.81 -17.38
C GLY A 52 -0.64 23.03 -16.23
N ARG A 53 -1.93 23.10 -16.57
CA ARG A 53 -3.03 23.15 -15.55
C ARG A 53 -3.07 21.89 -14.68
N VAL A 54 -2.51 20.81 -15.17
CA VAL A 54 -2.31 19.52 -14.51
C VAL A 54 -0.88 19.06 -14.73
N ALA A 55 -0.28 18.33 -13.79
CA ALA A 55 0.99 17.68 -14.03
C ALA A 55 0.77 16.39 -14.83
N THR A 56 1.58 16.18 -15.86
CA THR A 56 1.48 15.04 -16.77
C THR A 56 2.34 13.87 -16.31
N ALA A 57 2.17 12.71 -16.93
CA ALA A 57 3.01 11.54 -16.71
C ALA A 57 4.51 11.84 -17.02
N SER A 58 4.78 12.66 -18.04
CA SER A 58 6.14 13.11 -18.41
C SER A 58 6.75 14.01 -17.35
N ASP A 59 5.95 14.88 -16.71
CA ASP A 59 6.42 15.73 -15.63
C ASP A 59 6.78 14.89 -14.40
N ALA A 60 5.91 13.97 -14.02
CA ALA A 60 6.18 13.06 -12.91
C ALA A 60 7.44 12.21 -13.14
N GLU A 61 7.63 11.67 -14.35
CA GLU A 61 8.79 10.84 -14.68
C GLU A 61 10.11 11.67 -14.58
N ALA A 62 10.10 12.92 -15.03
CA ALA A 62 11.25 13.79 -14.94
C ALA A 62 11.60 14.22 -13.50
N LEU A 63 10.58 14.28 -12.61
CA LEU A 63 10.77 14.77 -11.24
C LEU A 63 10.95 13.66 -10.20
N ARG A 64 10.55 12.42 -10.49
CA ARG A 64 10.70 11.27 -9.58
C ARG A 64 12.15 10.94 -9.18
N PRO A 65 13.18 11.15 -10.04
CA PRO A 65 14.56 10.92 -9.65
C PRO A 65 15.10 11.88 -8.58
N LEU A 66 14.41 13.00 -8.34
CA LEU A 66 14.78 13.94 -7.29
C LEU A 66 14.65 13.32 -5.90
N ARG A 67 15.53 13.69 -5.00
CA ARG A 67 15.43 13.36 -3.58
C ARG A 67 14.19 13.98 -2.96
N GLY A 68 13.91 15.24 -3.31
CA GLY A 68 12.72 15.97 -2.93
C GLY A 68 12.47 17.17 -3.84
N LEU A 69 11.23 17.65 -3.82
CA LEU A 69 10.81 18.84 -4.57
C LEU A 69 10.23 19.85 -3.59
N ARG A 70 10.98 20.93 -3.34
CA ARG A 70 10.57 22.00 -2.43
C ARG A 70 9.54 22.91 -3.08
N VAL A 71 8.38 23.06 -2.47
CA VAL A 71 7.32 23.96 -2.94
C VAL A 71 7.59 25.37 -2.41
N GLU A 72 7.78 26.32 -3.32
CA GLU A 72 7.89 27.76 -3.03
C GLU A 72 6.60 28.47 -3.44
N TRP A 73 5.87 28.95 -2.44
CA TRP A 73 4.57 29.59 -2.64
C TRP A 73 4.70 31.03 -3.10
N PRO A 74 3.77 31.56 -3.92
CA PRO A 74 3.82 32.94 -4.42
C PRO A 74 3.37 34.00 -3.39
N GLY A 75 3.54 33.77 -2.11
CA GLY A 75 3.06 34.64 -1.04
C GLY A 75 1.57 34.41 -0.73
N GLU A 76 0.83 35.50 -0.47
CA GLU A 76 -0.54 35.39 0.03
C GLU A 76 -1.63 35.26 -1.07
N SER A 77 -1.29 35.33 -2.35
CA SER A 77 -2.27 35.19 -3.44
C SER A 77 -2.54 33.74 -3.76
N PRO A 78 -3.81 33.27 -3.75
CA PRO A 78 -4.17 31.91 -4.11
C PRO A 78 -3.80 31.54 -5.54
N VAL A 79 -3.26 30.36 -5.73
CA VAL A 79 -2.93 29.77 -7.04
C VAL A 79 -3.47 28.33 -7.15
N PRO A 80 -3.63 27.78 -8.38
CA PRO A 80 -4.14 26.44 -8.57
C PRO A 80 -3.24 25.39 -7.90
N LEU A 81 -3.82 24.54 -7.04
CA LEU A 81 -3.14 23.43 -6.36
C LEU A 81 -3.11 22.13 -7.19
N ALA A 82 -3.85 22.05 -8.29
CA ALA A 82 -3.99 20.81 -9.07
C ALA A 82 -2.63 20.23 -9.50
N PRO A 83 -1.65 20.99 -10.04
CA PRO A 83 -0.34 20.42 -10.39
C PRO A 83 0.43 19.89 -9.19
N VAL A 84 0.33 20.55 -8.01
CA VAL A 84 0.97 20.07 -6.77
C VAL A 84 0.35 18.75 -6.31
N LEU A 85 -0.99 18.66 -6.32
CA LEU A 85 -1.72 17.44 -5.98
C LEU A 85 -1.46 16.31 -6.99
N ASP A 86 -1.30 16.64 -8.28
CA ASP A 86 -0.98 15.65 -9.30
C ASP A 86 0.44 15.07 -9.10
N LEU A 87 1.41 15.90 -8.76
CA LEU A 87 2.76 15.43 -8.41
C LEU A 87 2.76 14.60 -7.13
N ALA A 88 1.99 15.02 -6.12
CA ALA A 88 1.79 14.23 -4.90
C ALA A 88 1.18 12.85 -5.24
N ALA A 89 0.11 12.82 -6.04
CA ALA A 89 -0.54 11.58 -6.50
C ALA A 89 0.41 10.67 -7.30
N ALA A 90 1.36 11.23 -8.02
CA ALA A 90 2.39 10.49 -8.74
C ALA A 90 3.51 9.95 -7.84
N GLY A 91 3.54 10.33 -6.56
CA GLY A 91 4.55 9.89 -5.59
C GLY A 91 5.85 10.70 -5.65
N VAL A 92 5.83 11.92 -6.19
CA VAL A 92 6.98 12.85 -6.09
C VAL A 92 7.08 13.34 -4.64
N PRO A 93 8.23 13.24 -3.97
CA PRO A 93 8.39 13.66 -2.59
C PRO A 93 8.38 15.19 -2.49
N LEU A 94 7.24 15.79 -2.13
CA LEU A 94 7.05 17.23 -2.00
C LEU A 94 7.26 17.66 -0.54
N PHE A 95 7.81 18.87 -0.34
CA PHE A 95 7.94 19.49 0.98
C PHE A 95 7.88 21.01 0.89
N ALA A 96 7.54 21.67 2.00
CA ALA A 96 7.57 23.12 2.12
C ALA A 96 7.99 23.52 3.53
N ALA A 97 8.86 24.51 3.66
CA ALA A 97 9.22 25.07 4.97
C ALA A 97 8.05 25.81 5.63
N GLU A 98 7.32 26.56 4.80
CA GLU A 98 6.13 27.31 5.22
C GLU A 98 5.04 27.12 4.17
N THR A 99 3.77 27.16 4.63
CA THR A 99 2.61 27.08 3.76
C THR A 99 1.71 28.30 4.08
N PRO A 100 1.33 29.13 3.08
CA PRO A 100 0.51 30.32 3.31
C PRO A 100 -0.90 29.96 3.80
N ALA A 101 -1.58 30.93 4.43
CA ALA A 101 -2.90 30.71 5.02
C ALA A 101 -3.92 30.17 4.01
N TRP A 102 -4.00 30.77 2.82
CA TRP A 102 -4.90 30.37 1.78
C TRP A 102 -4.70 28.89 1.32
N ALA A 103 -3.45 28.40 1.26
CA ALA A 103 -3.19 27.02 0.88
C ALA A 103 -3.55 26.03 1.99
N ARG A 104 -3.36 26.42 3.27
CA ARG A 104 -3.86 25.64 4.42
C ARG A 104 -5.39 25.57 4.47
N GLU A 105 -6.06 26.66 4.12
CA GLU A 105 -7.52 26.72 4.05
C GLU A 105 -8.06 25.89 2.88
N ALA A 106 -7.39 25.92 1.71
CA ALA A 106 -7.78 25.16 0.54
C ALA A 106 -7.57 23.65 0.71
N ASP A 107 -6.45 23.24 1.34
CA ASP A 107 -6.13 21.82 1.59
C ASP A 107 -5.21 21.68 2.82
N SER A 108 -5.83 21.56 4.00
CA SER A 108 -5.10 21.40 5.25
C SER A 108 -4.31 20.10 5.35
N GLY A 109 -4.78 19.03 4.67
CA GLY A 109 -4.10 17.73 4.63
C GLY A 109 -2.80 17.79 3.82
N LEU A 110 -2.83 18.42 2.64
CA LEU A 110 -1.63 18.67 1.84
C LEU A 110 -0.64 19.55 2.62
N ALA A 111 -1.11 20.64 3.20
CA ALA A 111 -0.28 21.56 3.97
C ALA A 111 0.45 20.87 5.14
N ALA A 112 -0.25 20.01 5.88
CA ALA A 112 0.33 19.23 6.96
C ALA A 112 1.42 18.26 6.43
N LEU A 113 1.13 17.55 5.35
CA LEU A 113 2.08 16.63 4.73
C LEU A 113 3.34 17.34 4.23
N LEU A 114 3.19 18.50 3.57
CA LEU A 114 4.34 19.28 3.09
C LEU A 114 5.25 19.75 4.24
N ALA A 115 4.70 20.02 5.42
CA ALA A 115 5.46 20.46 6.59
C ALA A 115 6.12 19.30 7.37
N GLU A 116 5.65 18.07 7.23
CA GLU A 116 6.17 16.93 8.00
C GLU A 116 7.57 16.48 7.59
N TRP A 117 7.91 16.64 6.34
CA TRP A 117 9.19 16.19 5.81
C TRP A 117 10.05 17.38 5.43
N ASP A 118 11.24 17.44 6.00
CA ASP A 118 12.25 18.39 5.67
C ASP A 118 13.38 17.66 4.94
N GLY A 119 13.44 17.84 3.64
CA GLY A 119 14.49 17.25 2.79
C GLY A 119 15.90 17.54 3.29
N SER A 120 16.13 18.69 3.95
CA SER A 120 17.43 19.10 4.47
C SER A 120 17.92 18.22 5.63
N ARG A 121 17.01 17.71 6.48
CA ARG A 121 17.37 16.85 7.63
C ARG A 121 17.91 15.48 7.20
N PHE A 122 17.69 15.08 5.96
CA PHE A 122 18.05 13.78 5.44
C PHE A 122 19.11 13.85 4.33
N ALA A 123 19.64 15.03 4.05
CA ALA A 123 20.70 15.23 3.06
C ALA A 123 22.07 14.71 3.52
N GLU A 124 22.27 14.53 4.84
CA GLU A 124 23.53 14.05 5.40
C GLU A 124 23.59 12.53 5.41
N GLY A 125 24.46 11.97 4.60
CA GLY A 125 24.76 10.55 4.52
C GLY A 125 24.61 9.94 3.13
N PRO A 126 25.09 8.71 2.92
CA PRO A 126 24.99 8.05 1.63
C PRO A 126 23.55 7.77 1.28
N SER A 127 23.13 8.22 0.09
CA SER A 127 21.87 7.79 -0.53
C SER A 127 21.95 6.31 -0.85
N GLY A 128 20.84 5.62 -0.73
CA GLY A 128 20.71 4.22 -1.15
C GLY A 128 19.73 3.40 -0.34
N ILE A 129 19.55 2.19 -0.79
CA ILE A 129 18.57 1.23 -0.33
C ILE A 129 18.64 0.89 1.19
N ARG A 130 19.82 1.13 1.81
CA ARG A 130 20.03 0.94 3.25
C ARG A 130 19.88 2.22 4.06
N SER A 131 19.66 3.34 3.38
CA SER A 131 19.47 4.63 4.04
C SER A 131 18.12 4.68 4.76
N VAL A 132 18.13 4.97 6.05
CA VAL A 132 16.90 5.23 6.82
C VAL A 132 16.26 6.55 6.37
N ALA A 133 17.06 7.52 5.93
CA ALA A 133 16.57 8.77 5.37
C ALA A 133 15.76 8.51 4.10
N ASP A 134 16.26 7.66 3.19
CA ASP A 134 15.52 7.30 1.99
C ASP A 134 14.26 6.50 2.32
N LEU A 135 14.28 5.64 3.36
CA LEU A 135 13.05 4.99 3.84
C LEU A 135 12.02 6.03 4.31
N ARG A 136 12.41 7.05 5.07
CA ARG A 136 11.51 8.13 5.50
C ARG A 136 10.94 8.91 4.31
N ARG A 137 11.74 9.15 3.28
CA ARG A 137 11.30 9.75 2.03
C ARG A 137 10.27 8.86 1.31
N GLU A 138 10.48 7.55 1.25
CA GLU A 138 9.51 6.60 0.68
C GLU A 138 8.18 6.63 1.43
N GLU A 139 8.22 6.60 2.76
CA GLU A 139 7.04 6.67 3.62
C GLU A 139 6.27 7.99 3.40
N HIS A 140 6.97 9.10 3.33
CA HIS A 140 6.40 10.41 3.02
C HIS A 140 5.76 10.44 1.63
N SER A 141 6.45 9.93 0.61
CA SER A 141 5.94 9.83 -0.75
C SER A 141 4.64 9.01 -0.82
N VAL A 142 4.54 7.89 -0.09
CA VAL A 142 3.30 7.10 -0.01
C VAL A 142 2.15 7.90 0.61
N ARG A 143 2.41 8.68 1.66
CA ARG A 143 1.39 9.51 2.31
C ARG A 143 0.90 10.63 1.40
N LEU A 144 1.81 11.31 0.71
CA LEU A 144 1.47 12.29 -0.32
C LEU A 144 0.63 11.67 -1.44
N ARG A 145 1.01 10.49 -1.93
CA ARG A 145 0.29 9.77 -2.97
C ARG A 145 -1.14 9.42 -2.54
N ARG A 146 -1.32 8.91 -1.32
CA ARG A 146 -2.65 8.64 -0.76
C ARG A 146 -3.53 9.89 -0.78
N HIS A 147 -2.97 11.02 -0.33
CA HIS A 147 -3.67 12.29 -0.30
C HIS A 147 -4.03 12.80 -1.70
N GLY A 148 -3.06 12.89 -2.60
CA GLY A 148 -3.27 13.37 -3.97
C GLY A 148 -4.25 12.51 -4.78
N LEU A 149 -4.23 11.18 -4.62
CA LEU A 149 -5.18 10.28 -5.28
C LEU A 149 -6.60 10.46 -4.73
N ARG A 150 -6.76 10.63 -3.41
CA ARG A 150 -8.07 10.88 -2.81
C ARG A 150 -8.65 12.22 -3.21
N ALA A 151 -7.81 13.25 -3.35
CA ALA A 151 -8.23 14.57 -3.83
C ALA A 151 -8.81 14.55 -5.26
N ARG A 152 -8.54 13.50 -6.04
CA ARG A 152 -9.11 13.29 -7.38
C ARG A 152 -10.51 12.64 -7.36
N ARG A 153 -10.93 12.07 -6.23
CA ARG A 153 -12.24 11.41 -6.11
C ARG A 153 -13.35 12.44 -6.03
N THR A 154 -14.52 12.06 -6.52
CA THR A 154 -15.71 12.92 -6.43
C THR A 154 -16.20 13.01 -4.99
N PRO A 155 -16.46 14.22 -4.46
CA PRO A 155 -17.06 14.35 -3.14
C PRO A 155 -18.38 13.59 -3.05
N GLY A 156 -18.53 12.76 -2.01
CA GLY A 156 -19.74 11.96 -1.79
C GLY A 156 -19.66 10.51 -2.28
N ASP A 157 -18.60 10.13 -3.01
CA ASP A 157 -18.39 8.71 -3.35
C ASP A 157 -18.30 7.86 -2.09
N GLN A 158 -19.09 6.78 -2.06
CA GLN A 158 -19.05 5.83 -0.95
C GLN A 158 -17.74 5.03 -0.99
N PRO A 159 -17.12 4.77 0.19
CA PRO A 159 -15.98 3.89 0.23
C PRO A 159 -16.33 2.50 -0.32
N PRO A 160 -15.41 1.86 -1.08
CA PRO A 160 -15.64 0.53 -1.62
C PRO A 160 -15.84 -0.51 -0.52
N THR A 161 -16.59 -1.56 -0.83
CA THR A 161 -16.86 -2.68 0.09
C THR A 161 -15.85 -3.81 -0.11
N VAL A 162 -15.22 -4.25 0.98
CA VAL A 162 -14.20 -5.29 0.97
C VAL A 162 -14.56 -6.42 1.94
N SER A 163 -14.67 -7.64 1.44
CA SER A 163 -14.73 -8.83 2.28
C SER A 163 -13.32 -9.33 2.58
N VAL A 164 -12.93 -9.19 3.84
CA VAL A 164 -11.67 -9.75 4.33
C VAL A 164 -11.87 -11.24 4.61
N VAL A 165 -11.25 -12.08 3.81
CA VAL A 165 -11.30 -13.54 3.96
C VAL A 165 -10.06 -14.00 4.71
N MET A 166 -10.27 -14.52 5.91
CA MET A 166 -9.22 -14.99 6.81
C MET A 166 -9.53 -16.41 7.28
N SER A 167 -8.53 -17.25 7.37
CA SER A 167 -8.64 -18.55 8.04
C SER A 167 -7.65 -18.63 9.19
N SER A 168 -8.09 -19.20 10.32
CA SER A 168 -7.25 -19.40 11.49
C SER A 168 -7.47 -20.78 12.10
N MET A 169 -6.38 -21.40 12.55
CA MET A 169 -6.32 -22.53 13.46
C MET A 169 -5.83 -22.14 14.85
N ARG A 170 -5.59 -20.84 15.06
CA ARG A 170 -4.96 -20.24 16.25
C ARG A 170 -5.89 -19.21 16.90
N PRO A 171 -6.90 -19.64 17.69
CA PRO A 171 -7.90 -18.74 18.27
C PRO A 171 -7.31 -17.55 19.04
N HIS A 172 -6.14 -17.72 19.65
CA HIS A 172 -5.45 -16.68 20.40
C HIS A 172 -4.90 -15.53 19.53
N HIS A 173 -4.77 -15.71 18.20
CA HIS A 173 -4.40 -14.64 17.27
C HIS A 173 -5.59 -13.75 16.86
N LEU A 174 -6.82 -14.27 16.95
CA LEU A 174 -8.02 -13.60 16.45
C LEU A 174 -8.24 -12.19 16.99
N PRO A 175 -8.06 -11.92 18.31
CA PRO A 175 -8.26 -10.55 18.81
C PRO A 175 -7.35 -9.53 18.12
N GLY A 176 -6.09 -9.90 17.91
CA GLY A 176 -5.11 -9.04 17.22
C GLY A 176 -5.42 -8.84 15.74
N ALA A 177 -5.75 -9.92 15.03
CA ALA A 177 -6.10 -9.86 13.61
C ALA A 177 -7.38 -9.05 13.36
N LEU A 178 -8.43 -9.30 14.13
CA LEU A 178 -9.70 -8.57 14.03
C LEU A 178 -9.54 -7.08 14.39
N ALA A 179 -8.74 -6.75 15.41
CA ALA A 179 -8.45 -5.37 15.75
C ALA A 179 -7.74 -4.61 14.61
N GLN A 180 -6.86 -5.28 13.87
CA GLN A 180 -6.18 -4.69 12.70
C GLN A 180 -7.15 -4.47 11.53
N ILE A 181 -8.13 -5.36 11.33
CA ILE A 181 -9.16 -5.19 10.30
C ILE A 181 -10.13 -4.08 10.72
N ALA A 182 -10.54 -4.01 11.99
CA ALA A 182 -11.44 -2.99 12.49
C ALA A 182 -10.90 -1.55 12.34
N ARG A 183 -9.58 -1.37 12.34
CA ARG A 183 -8.95 -0.06 12.14
C ARG A 183 -8.68 0.33 10.69
N GLN A 184 -9.06 -0.50 9.71
CA GLN A 184 -8.88 -0.17 8.30
C GLN A 184 -9.68 1.08 7.94
N ARG A 185 -9.03 2.01 7.21
CA ARG A 185 -9.59 3.32 6.84
C ARG A 185 -9.95 3.36 5.35
N HIS A 186 -10.90 4.23 5.00
CA HIS A 186 -11.32 4.51 3.63
C HIS A 186 -11.92 3.32 2.87
N VAL A 187 -12.41 2.31 3.62
CA VAL A 187 -13.09 1.13 3.12
C VAL A 187 -14.26 0.77 4.02
N ARG A 188 -15.24 0.09 3.49
CA ARG A 188 -16.29 -0.58 4.26
C ARG A 188 -15.97 -2.06 4.29
N ALA A 189 -15.40 -2.54 5.40
CA ALA A 189 -14.97 -3.90 5.54
C ALA A 189 -16.03 -4.79 6.23
N GLU A 190 -16.11 -6.03 5.81
CA GLU A 190 -16.68 -7.15 6.54
C GLU A 190 -15.62 -8.25 6.66
N VAL A 191 -15.80 -9.17 7.60
CA VAL A 191 -14.89 -10.31 7.78
C VAL A 191 -15.64 -11.63 7.54
N VAL A 192 -15.03 -12.50 6.74
CA VAL A 192 -15.43 -13.90 6.65
C VAL A 192 -14.32 -14.76 7.21
N LEU A 193 -14.51 -15.25 8.43
CA LEU A 193 -13.55 -16.03 9.20
C LEU A 193 -13.79 -17.53 9.03
N GLY A 194 -12.80 -18.22 8.48
CA GLY A 194 -12.74 -19.68 8.47
C GLY A 194 -12.04 -20.20 9.74
N LEU A 195 -12.72 -21.00 10.54
CA LEU A 195 -12.15 -21.71 11.69
C LEU A 195 -11.71 -23.09 11.22
N HIS A 196 -10.39 -23.33 11.14
CA HIS A 196 -9.81 -24.55 10.62
C HIS A 196 -9.34 -25.47 11.74
N GLY A 197 -10.08 -26.53 12.01
CA GLY A 197 -9.71 -27.50 13.05
C GLY A 197 -9.66 -26.92 14.47
N VAL A 198 -10.36 -25.83 14.74
CA VAL A 198 -10.42 -25.21 16.06
C VAL A 198 -11.31 -26.04 16.96
N PRO A 199 -10.80 -26.60 18.09
CA PRO A 199 -11.61 -27.34 19.03
C PRO A 199 -12.76 -26.50 19.59
N GLY A 200 -14.00 -26.98 19.49
CA GLY A 200 -15.19 -26.22 19.88
C GLY A 200 -15.64 -25.16 18.87
N GLY A 201 -14.90 -24.98 17.77
CA GLY A 201 -15.29 -24.08 16.69
C GLY A 201 -15.59 -22.65 17.17
N ARG A 202 -16.75 -22.11 16.78
CA ARG A 202 -17.22 -20.77 17.22
C ARG A 202 -17.50 -20.66 18.73
N ASP A 203 -17.67 -21.78 19.42
CA ASP A 203 -17.89 -21.82 20.87
C ASP A 203 -16.58 -21.82 21.68
N HIS A 204 -15.42 -21.88 21.02
CA HIS A 204 -14.13 -21.74 21.70
C HIS A 204 -14.06 -20.37 22.43
N PRO A 205 -13.60 -20.34 23.72
CA PRO A 205 -13.64 -19.10 24.53
C PRO A 205 -12.94 -17.90 23.87
N ASP A 206 -11.79 -18.11 23.20
CA ASP A 206 -11.06 -17.03 22.54
C ASP A 206 -11.76 -16.56 21.26
N VAL A 207 -12.41 -17.47 20.51
CA VAL A 207 -13.23 -17.11 19.34
C VAL A 207 -14.40 -16.25 19.76
N ARG A 208 -15.16 -16.67 20.79
CA ARG A 208 -16.29 -15.90 21.32
C ARG A 208 -15.85 -14.52 21.79
N ARG A 209 -14.78 -14.46 22.60
CA ARG A 209 -14.25 -13.19 23.10
C ARG A 209 -13.86 -12.25 21.97
N ALA A 210 -13.22 -12.77 20.93
CA ALA A 210 -12.80 -11.97 19.77
C ALA A 210 -14.02 -11.50 18.93
N ALA A 211 -15.03 -12.35 18.78
CA ALA A 211 -16.25 -12.04 18.04
C ALA A 211 -17.14 -11.03 18.78
N ASP A 212 -17.36 -11.22 20.09
CA ASP A 212 -18.22 -10.36 20.91
C ASP A 212 -17.72 -8.90 20.96
N GLY A 213 -16.40 -8.70 20.88
CA GLY A 213 -15.79 -7.36 20.86
C GLY A 213 -15.61 -6.76 19.48
N PHE A 214 -16.00 -7.43 18.41
CA PHE A 214 -15.74 -6.99 17.04
C PHE A 214 -16.88 -6.13 16.48
N ALA A 215 -16.54 -4.92 16.01
CA ALA A 215 -17.54 -3.92 15.62
C ALA A 215 -18.05 -4.03 14.17
N LEU A 216 -17.35 -4.77 13.30
CA LEU A 216 -17.72 -4.91 11.90
C LEU A 216 -18.52 -6.20 11.67
N PRO A 217 -19.24 -6.33 10.52
CA PRO A 217 -19.92 -7.57 10.17
C PRO A 217 -18.95 -8.75 10.16
N LEU A 218 -19.29 -9.84 10.85
CA LEU A 218 -18.47 -11.04 10.97
C LEU A 218 -19.30 -12.28 10.63
N THR A 219 -18.89 -12.98 9.60
CA THR A 219 -19.44 -14.30 9.23
C THR A 219 -18.41 -15.38 9.53
N MET A 220 -18.80 -16.48 10.17
CA MET A 220 -17.91 -17.59 10.47
C MET A 220 -18.27 -18.84 9.69
N VAL A 221 -17.24 -19.51 9.16
CA VAL A 221 -17.32 -20.82 8.50
C VAL A 221 -16.39 -21.76 9.24
N GLU A 222 -16.79 -23.01 9.43
CA GLU A 222 -16.01 -23.99 10.19
C GLU A 222 -15.68 -25.19 9.32
N ALA A 223 -14.47 -25.72 9.47
CA ALA A 223 -14.05 -26.98 8.87
C ALA A 223 -13.14 -27.76 9.83
N GLY A 224 -13.21 -29.08 9.77
CA GLY A 224 -12.29 -29.96 10.49
C GLY A 224 -10.86 -29.81 10.01
N ALA A 225 -9.89 -30.21 10.82
CA ALA A 225 -8.46 -30.18 10.49
C ALA A 225 -8.08 -31.11 9.32
N ASP A 226 -8.94 -32.06 9.00
CA ASP A 226 -8.80 -33.00 7.87
C ASP A 226 -9.11 -32.36 6.51
N ARG A 227 -9.83 -31.22 6.48
CA ARG A 227 -10.14 -30.50 5.25
C ARG A 227 -8.92 -29.72 4.74
N PRO A 228 -8.69 -29.68 3.41
CA PRO A 228 -7.65 -28.84 2.84
C PRO A 228 -7.85 -27.34 3.18
N PHE A 229 -6.78 -26.65 3.52
CA PHE A 229 -6.80 -25.22 3.87
C PHE A 229 -7.48 -24.34 2.79
N GLY A 230 -7.19 -24.61 1.53
CA GLY A 230 -7.77 -23.87 0.40
C GLY A 230 -9.27 -24.12 0.22
N GLU A 231 -9.78 -25.29 0.59
CA GLU A 231 -11.21 -25.57 0.59
C GLU A 231 -11.95 -24.66 1.58
N LEU A 232 -11.42 -24.51 2.79
CA LEU A 232 -12.01 -23.60 3.79
C LEU A 232 -11.94 -22.13 3.35
N LEU A 233 -10.81 -21.68 2.78
CA LEU A 233 -10.72 -20.35 2.22
C LEU A 233 -11.73 -20.12 1.10
N HIS A 234 -11.92 -21.11 0.22
CA HIS A 234 -12.92 -21.05 -0.85
C HIS A 234 -14.34 -20.96 -0.31
N LEU A 235 -14.68 -21.78 0.69
CA LEU A 235 -15.97 -21.74 1.38
C LEU A 235 -16.21 -20.38 2.04
N ALA A 236 -15.19 -19.82 2.69
CA ALA A 236 -15.26 -18.49 3.29
C ALA A 236 -15.45 -17.40 2.23
N ALA A 237 -14.67 -17.42 1.15
CA ALA A 237 -14.81 -16.48 0.04
C ALA A 237 -16.20 -16.57 -0.65
N GLY A 238 -16.81 -17.73 -0.66
CA GLY A 238 -18.18 -17.93 -1.14
C GLY A 238 -19.26 -17.22 -0.31
N ARG A 239 -18.93 -16.76 0.91
CA ARG A 239 -19.82 -15.97 1.79
C ARG A 239 -19.57 -14.47 1.69
N ALA A 240 -18.58 -14.04 0.89
CA ALA A 240 -18.23 -12.65 0.70
C ALA A 240 -19.36 -11.87 0.02
N GLY A 241 -19.77 -10.75 0.62
CA GLY A 241 -20.79 -9.82 0.10
C GLY A 241 -20.19 -8.56 -0.55
N GLY A 242 -18.94 -8.25 -0.27
CA GLY A 242 -18.24 -7.06 -0.77
C GLY A 242 -17.94 -7.10 -2.27
N GLU A 243 -17.64 -5.93 -2.83
CA GLU A 243 -17.20 -5.78 -4.22
C GLU A 243 -15.84 -6.44 -4.46
N TYR A 244 -14.99 -6.37 -3.43
CA TYR A 244 -13.64 -6.93 -3.46
C TYR A 244 -13.47 -8.03 -2.42
N ILE A 245 -12.61 -8.99 -2.72
CA ILE A 245 -12.11 -9.98 -1.78
C ILE A 245 -10.66 -9.62 -1.44
N ALA A 246 -10.35 -9.56 -0.15
CA ALA A 246 -9.00 -9.41 0.37
C ALA A 246 -8.64 -10.62 1.24
N LYS A 247 -7.57 -11.33 0.90
CA LYS A 247 -7.02 -12.38 1.77
C LYS A 247 -6.22 -11.74 2.91
N TRP A 248 -6.34 -12.34 4.10
CA TRP A 248 -5.67 -11.85 5.31
C TRP A 248 -5.11 -13.02 6.11
N ASP A 249 -3.90 -12.89 6.63
CA ASP A 249 -3.29 -13.89 7.50
C ASP A 249 -3.40 -13.44 8.97
N ASP A 250 -3.69 -14.38 9.87
CA ASP A 250 -4.01 -14.10 11.27
C ASP A 250 -2.78 -13.76 12.14
N ASP A 251 -1.57 -14.00 11.63
CA ASP A 251 -0.30 -13.84 12.33
C ASP A 251 0.57 -12.67 11.85
N ASP A 252 0.15 -11.95 10.81
CA ASP A 252 0.89 -10.83 10.26
C ASP A 252 0.38 -9.46 10.78
N TRP A 253 1.12 -8.38 10.48
CA TRP A 253 0.73 -7.02 10.84
C TRP A 253 0.45 -6.18 9.59
N TYR A 254 -0.64 -5.42 9.68
CA TYR A 254 -1.14 -4.58 8.60
C TYR A 254 -1.38 -3.15 9.09
N GLY A 255 -0.96 -2.18 8.29
CA GLY A 255 -1.21 -0.77 8.55
C GLY A 255 -2.70 -0.40 8.40
N PRO A 256 -3.13 0.73 8.96
CA PRO A 256 -4.55 1.11 8.95
C PRO A 256 -5.07 1.52 7.58
N GLU A 257 -4.21 1.71 6.61
CA GLU A 257 -4.57 2.03 5.22
C GLU A 257 -4.17 0.92 4.24
N HIS A 258 -3.89 -0.30 4.73
CA HIS A 258 -3.46 -1.40 3.89
C HIS A 258 -4.48 -1.73 2.78
N LEU A 259 -5.75 -1.89 3.13
CA LEU A 259 -6.80 -2.15 2.13
C LEU A 259 -7.00 -0.96 1.19
N ALA A 260 -6.92 0.26 1.69
CA ALA A 260 -7.03 1.47 0.88
C ALA A 260 -5.88 1.59 -0.13
N ASP A 261 -4.64 1.26 0.26
CA ASP A 261 -3.49 1.25 -0.65
C ASP A 261 -3.65 0.22 -1.77
N LEU A 262 -4.16 -0.97 -1.44
CA LEU A 262 -4.46 -2.00 -2.44
C LEU A 262 -5.53 -1.54 -3.43
N LEU A 263 -6.60 -0.91 -2.93
CA LEU A 263 -7.67 -0.37 -3.78
C LEU A 263 -7.17 0.77 -4.67
N LEU A 264 -6.37 1.70 -4.13
CA LEU A 264 -5.74 2.75 -4.93
C LEU A 264 -4.82 2.14 -6.00
N ALA A 265 -4.04 1.11 -5.65
CA ALA A 265 -3.18 0.41 -6.59
C ALA A 265 -3.99 -0.28 -7.70
N LYS A 266 -5.12 -0.91 -7.36
CA LYS A 266 -6.01 -1.53 -8.32
C LYS A 266 -6.64 -0.51 -9.28
N GLU A 267 -7.13 0.60 -8.74
CA GLU A 267 -7.76 1.67 -9.50
C GLU A 267 -6.80 2.24 -10.56
N HIS A 268 -5.58 2.59 -10.18
CA HIS A 268 -4.65 3.22 -11.12
C HIS A 268 -3.93 2.25 -12.06
N SER A 269 -3.74 1.00 -11.66
CA SER A 269 -3.04 0.01 -12.50
C SER A 269 -3.99 -0.71 -13.46
N GLY A 270 -5.27 -0.79 -13.13
CA GLY A 270 -6.24 -1.63 -13.84
C GLY A 270 -5.89 -3.13 -13.76
N ALA A 271 -5.16 -3.55 -12.72
CA ALA A 271 -4.78 -4.94 -12.52
C ALA A 271 -5.98 -5.81 -12.12
N ASP A 272 -5.96 -7.09 -12.49
CA ASP A 272 -6.94 -8.07 -12.01
C ASP A 272 -6.72 -8.39 -10.54
N VAL A 273 -5.46 -8.48 -10.11
CA VAL A 273 -5.05 -8.73 -8.74
C VAL A 273 -4.00 -7.73 -8.31
N VAL A 274 -4.10 -7.28 -7.07
CA VAL A 274 -3.08 -6.43 -6.43
C VAL A 274 -2.64 -7.04 -5.11
N GLY A 275 -1.41 -6.73 -4.71
CA GLY A 275 -0.84 -7.08 -3.42
C GLY A 275 0.46 -6.35 -3.17
N VAL A 276 1.16 -6.72 -2.11
CA VAL A 276 2.43 -6.09 -1.72
C VAL A 276 3.60 -7.07 -1.74
N PRO A 277 4.85 -6.60 -1.84
CA PRO A 277 6.02 -7.46 -1.62
C PRO A 277 6.17 -7.82 -0.14
N PRO A 278 6.76 -8.98 0.18
CA PRO A 278 7.17 -9.31 1.54
C PRO A 278 8.44 -8.54 1.91
N GLU A 279 8.29 -7.28 2.29
CA GLU A 279 9.39 -6.33 2.48
C GLU A 279 9.88 -6.28 3.92
N PHE A 280 8.97 -6.25 4.90
CA PHE A 280 9.30 -6.21 6.32
C PHE A 280 8.99 -7.52 7.01
N PHE A 281 9.90 -7.97 7.88
CA PHE A 281 9.73 -9.15 8.71
C PHE A 281 10.11 -8.84 10.15
N TYR A 282 9.31 -9.32 11.09
CA TYR A 282 9.71 -9.42 12.47
C TYR A 282 10.13 -10.85 12.79
N LEU A 283 11.40 -11.03 13.11
CA LEU A 283 11.99 -12.31 13.46
C LEU A 283 11.96 -12.48 14.99
N GLU A 284 10.91 -13.09 15.52
CA GLU A 284 10.71 -13.27 16.96
C GLU A 284 11.89 -13.97 17.64
N PRO A 285 12.44 -15.07 17.08
CA PRO A 285 13.58 -15.75 17.71
C PRO A 285 14.79 -14.84 17.94
N LEU A 286 14.94 -13.81 17.12
CA LEU A 286 16.04 -12.85 17.20
C LEU A 286 15.65 -11.52 17.83
N ARG A 287 14.35 -11.31 18.10
CA ARG A 287 13.79 -10.02 18.51
C ARG A 287 14.28 -8.90 17.59
N ALA A 288 14.22 -9.13 16.28
CA ALA A 288 14.76 -8.22 15.28
C ALA A 288 13.77 -7.98 14.13
N THR A 289 13.70 -6.75 13.67
CA THR A 289 13.02 -6.39 12.44
C THR A 289 14.04 -6.35 11.30
N VAL A 290 13.70 -6.92 10.16
CA VAL A 290 14.51 -6.85 8.94
C VAL A 290 13.69 -6.28 7.80
N ARG A 291 14.33 -5.48 6.95
CA ARG A 291 13.78 -5.00 5.69
C ARG A 291 14.52 -5.66 4.53
N ARG A 292 13.79 -6.32 3.67
CA ARG A 292 14.27 -6.90 2.41
C ARG A 292 13.96 -5.96 1.27
N ILE A 293 14.72 -6.09 0.18
CA ILE A 293 14.57 -5.23 -0.99
C ILE A 293 14.75 -5.99 -2.30
N ASP A 294 14.82 -7.30 -2.22
CA ASP A 294 14.91 -8.19 -3.36
C ASP A 294 13.60 -8.29 -4.17
N TYR A 295 12.51 -7.72 -3.65
CA TYR A 295 11.26 -7.56 -4.37
C TYR A 295 10.90 -6.08 -4.53
N SER A 296 10.88 -5.60 -5.77
CA SER A 296 10.47 -4.22 -6.06
C SER A 296 8.95 -4.07 -5.90
N GLY A 297 8.52 -2.95 -5.33
CA GLY A 297 7.14 -2.48 -5.40
C GLY A 297 6.90 -1.65 -6.67
N GLU A 298 5.63 -1.31 -6.91
CA GLU A 298 5.16 -0.49 -8.04
C GLU A 298 5.50 -1.08 -9.41
N VAL A 299 5.32 -2.40 -9.55
CA VAL A 299 5.64 -3.15 -10.77
C VAL A 299 4.57 -4.19 -11.10
N TRP A 300 4.46 -4.53 -12.38
CA TRP A 300 3.77 -5.74 -12.81
C TRP A 300 4.60 -6.95 -12.37
N SER A 301 3.94 -7.96 -11.82
CA SER A 301 4.61 -9.10 -11.21
C SER A 301 3.73 -10.34 -11.27
N ASP A 302 4.34 -11.50 -11.26
CA ASP A 302 3.71 -12.81 -11.06
C ASP A 302 3.64 -13.21 -9.57
N TYR A 303 4.25 -12.42 -8.68
CA TYR A 303 4.38 -12.72 -7.27
C TYR A 303 4.04 -11.52 -6.36
N ILE A 304 3.20 -11.76 -5.37
CA ILE A 304 2.86 -10.89 -4.23
C ILE A 304 2.80 -11.73 -2.94
N ALA A 305 2.86 -11.10 -1.78
CA ALA A 305 2.70 -11.80 -0.50
C ALA A 305 1.26 -12.34 -0.38
N GLY A 306 1.13 -13.63 -0.07
CA GLY A 306 -0.15 -14.34 -0.08
C GLY A 306 -1.22 -13.75 0.82
N GLY A 307 -0.84 -13.26 2.01
CA GLY A 307 -1.74 -12.58 2.96
C GLY A 307 -2.20 -11.18 2.52
N THR A 308 -1.87 -10.75 1.28
CA THR A 308 -2.17 -9.37 0.82
C THR A 308 -2.92 -9.32 -0.51
N ILE A 309 -3.39 -10.46 -1.00
CA ILE A 309 -4.14 -10.55 -2.25
C ILE A 309 -5.44 -9.75 -2.13
N LEU A 310 -5.66 -8.82 -3.07
CA LEU A 310 -6.94 -8.15 -3.25
C LEU A 310 -7.34 -8.21 -4.72
N MET A 311 -8.60 -8.55 -4.99
CA MET A 311 -9.18 -8.64 -6.34
C MET A 311 -10.68 -8.42 -6.33
N ASP A 312 -11.29 -8.15 -7.49
CA ASP A 312 -12.74 -8.10 -7.62
C ASP A 312 -13.34 -9.45 -7.26
N ARG A 313 -14.46 -9.44 -6.52
CA ARG A 313 -15.19 -10.66 -6.19
C ARG A 313 -15.65 -11.41 -7.45
N ALA A 314 -16.10 -10.69 -8.48
CA ALA A 314 -16.46 -11.30 -9.76
C ALA A 314 -15.26 -12.00 -10.40
N LYS A 315 -14.09 -11.35 -10.41
CA LYS A 315 -12.86 -11.93 -10.96
C LYS A 315 -12.38 -13.15 -10.18
N TYR A 316 -12.53 -13.14 -8.85
CA TYR A 316 -12.28 -14.31 -8.00
C TYR A 316 -13.17 -15.49 -8.42
N GLN A 317 -14.47 -15.25 -8.64
CA GLN A 317 -15.42 -16.28 -9.08
C GLN A 317 -15.07 -16.83 -10.48
N GLU A 318 -14.77 -15.95 -11.43
CA GLU A 318 -14.35 -16.33 -12.79
C GLU A 318 -13.08 -17.19 -12.80
N SER A 319 -12.13 -16.90 -11.90
CA SER A 319 -10.89 -17.67 -11.77
C SER A 319 -11.07 -19.07 -11.14
N GLY A 320 -12.26 -19.39 -10.66
CA GLY A 320 -12.56 -20.60 -9.88
C GLY A 320 -12.10 -20.52 -8.41
N GLY A 321 -11.60 -19.36 -7.95
CA GLY A 321 -11.24 -19.11 -6.56
C GLY A 321 -10.07 -19.97 -6.04
N PHE A 322 -9.99 -20.14 -4.73
CA PHE A 322 -8.94 -20.96 -4.09
C PHE A 322 -9.15 -22.44 -4.37
N SER A 323 -8.09 -23.14 -4.76
CA SER A 323 -8.09 -24.60 -4.98
C SER A 323 -8.05 -25.35 -3.65
N ALA A 324 -8.63 -26.57 -3.61
CA ALA A 324 -8.64 -27.43 -2.43
C ALA A 324 -7.24 -28.03 -2.15
N LEU A 325 -6.27 -27.17 -1.87
CA LEU A 325 -4.89 -27.52 -1.53
C LEU A 325 -4.65 -27.32 -0.04
N SER A 326 -3.78 -28.14 0.54
CA SER A 326 -3.37 -28.01 1.96
C SER A 326 -2.30 -26.92 2.17
N SER A 327 -1.61 -26.50 1.12
CA SER A 327 -0.57 -25.45 1.16
C SER A 327 -0.40 -24.81 -0.22
N ALA A 328 0.35 -23.70 -0.31
CA ALA A 328 0.61 -22.95 -1.54
C ALA A 328 -0.66 -22.48 -2.29
N VAL A 329 -1.75 -22.30 -1.57
CA VAL A 329 -3.07 -21.92 -2.10
C VAL A 329 -3.01 -20.58 -2.83
N ASP A 330 -2.25 -19.63 -2.28
CA ASP A 330 -2.06 -18.29 -2.82
C ASP A 330 -1.27 -18.33 -4.14
N ALA A 331 -0.16 -19.08 -4.12
CA ALA A 331 0.69 -19.24 -5.30
C ALA A 331 -0.06 -19.94 -6.45
N ASP A 332 -0.90 -20.93 -6.14
CA ASP A 332 -1.75 -21.59 -7.12
C ASP A 332 -2.76 -20.63 -7.76
N LEU A 333 -3.46 -19.84 -6.94
CA LEU A 333 -4.41 -18.83 -7.43
C LEU A 333 -3.73 -17.83 -8.36
N LEU A 334 -2.60 -17.24 -7.92
CA LEU A 334 -1.86 -16.26 -8.71
C LEU A 334 -1.35 -16.87 -10.03
N LYS A 335 -0.82 -18.10 -9.99
CA LYS A 335 -0.36 -18.82 -11.19
C LYS A 335 -1.50 -19.05 -12.19
N ARG A 336 -2.69 -19.48 -11.72
CA ARG A 336 -3.84 -19.72 -12.60
C ARG A 336 -4.35 -18.43 -13.22
N ILE A 337 -4.43 -17.33 -12.46
CA ILE A 337 -4.82 -16.02 -12.96
C ILE A 337 -3.82 -15.54 -14.01
N HIS A 338 -2.52 -15.63 -13.74
CA HIS A 338 -1.47 -15.24 -14.68
C HIS A 338 -1.51 -16.10 -15.97
N ALA A 339 -1.67 -17.41 -15.85
CA ALA A 339 -1.79 -18.32 -16.99
C ALA A 339 -3.02 -18.05 -17.87
N ALA A 340 -4.09 -17.51 -17.29
CA ALA A 340 -5.29 -17.06 -17.99
C ALA A 340 -5.15 -15.64 -18.61
N GLY A 341 -3.96 -15.04 -18.58
CA GLY A 341 -3.70 -13.69 -19.09
C GLY A 341 -4.05 -12.57 -18.14
N GLY A 342 -4.45 -12.87 -16.90
CA GLY A 342 -4.72 -11.87 -15.87
C GLY A 342 -3.45 -11.17 -15.41
N ARG A 343 -3.57 -9.90 -15.07
CA ARG A 343 -2.45 -9.03 -14.68
C ARG A 343 -2.41 -8.84 -13.18
N ILE A 344 -1.23 -9.01 -12.61
CA ILE A 344 -0.98 -8.83 -11.17
C ILE A 344 -0.07 -7.61 -10.97
N TYR A 345 -0.50 -6.68 -10.12
CA TYR A 345 0.30 -5.51 -9.77
C TYR A 345 0.76 -5.57 -8.32
N ARG A 346 2.05 -5.34 -8.11
CA ARG A 346 2.66 -5.32 -6.78
C ARG A 346 2.95 -3.89 -6.39
N THR A 347 2.16 -3.35 -5.43
CA THR A 347 2.36 -2.01 -4.88
C THR A 347 3.46 -2.01 -3.81
N HIS A 348 3.60 -0.95 -3.01
CA HIS A 348 4.62 -0.86 -1.96
C HIS A 348 4.36 -1.80 -0.77
N GLY A 349 5.43 -2.28 -0.13
CA GLY A 349 5.37 -3.16 1.04
C GLY A 349 5.38 -2.46 2.40
N LEU A 350 5.38 -1.13 2.45
CA LEU A 350 5.58 -0.36 3.69
C LEU A 350 4.43 -0.51 4.70
N GLY A 351 3.23 -0.87 4.25
CA GLY A 351 2.03 -1.06 5.08
C GLY A 351 1.83 -2.49 5.59
N TYR A 352 2.82 -3.37 5.46
CA TYR A 352 2.70 -4.78 5.78
C TYR A 352 3.98 -5.33 6.39
N MET A 353 3.86 -6.18 7.40
CA MET A 353 4.99 -6.86 8.05
C MET A 353 4.63 -8.30 8.37
N LEU A 354 5.45 -9.22 7.89
CA LEU A 354 5.33 -10.63 8.18
C LEU A 354 5.93 -10.96 9.54
N ARG A 355 5.30 -11.89 10.23
CA ARG A 355 5.80 -12.46 11.47
C ARG A 355 6.54 -13.77 11.20
N ARG A 356 7.71 -13.93 11.79
CA ARG A 356 8.41 -15.20 11.88
C ARG A 356 8.43 -15.66 13.34
N SER A 357 7.48 -16.53 13.70
CA SER A 357 7.25 -16.98 15.06
C SER A 357 8.35 -17.92 15.57
N LEU A 358 8.49 -17.98 16.90
CA LEU A 358 9.29 -18.97 17.61
C LEU A 358 8.72 -20.39 17.53
N ALA A 359 7.38 -20.51 17.48
CA ALA A 359 6.68 -21.79 17.57
C ALA A 359 6.87 -22.68 16.33
N GLY A 360 7.40 -22.14 15.23
CA GLY A 360 7.66 -22.92 14.01
C GLY A 360 6.41 -23.37 13.26
N ASP A 361 5.27 -22.78 13.56
CA ASP A 361 3.92 -23.09 13.06
C ASP A 361 3.59 -22.49 11.68
N HIS A 362 4.63 -22.04 10.97
CA HIS A 362 4.49 -21.48 9.62
C HIS A 362 4.42 -22.56 8.55
N THR A 363 3.65 -22.31 7.51
CA THR A 363 3.56 -23.18 6.33
C THR A 363 4.81 -23.13 5.44
N TRP A 364 5.56 -22.03 5.48
CA TRP A 364 6.80 -21.83 4.71
C TRP A 364 8.05 -21.95 5.61
N ARG A 365 9.12 -22.62 5.08
CA ARG A 365 10.26 -23.08 5.88
C ARG A 365 11.59 -22.42 5.51
N LEU A 366 11.62 -21.09 5.36
CA LEU A 366 12.89 -20.38 5.19
C LEU A 366 13.65 -20.26 6.51
N SER A 367 14.95 -20.45 6.48
CA SER A 367 15.80 -20.32 7.67
C SER A 367 15.98 -18.87 8.10
N LEU A 368 16.21 -18.61 9.38
CA LEU A 368 16.54 -17.26 9.89
C LEU A 368 17.76 -16.67 9.17
N ALA A 369 18.77 -17.52 8.90
CA ALA A 369 19.96 -17.11 8.15
C ALA A 369 19.64 -16.58 6.74
N HIS A 370 18.60 -17.10 6.08
CA HIS A 370 18.15 -16.56 4.79
C HIS A 370 17.69 -15.11 4.93
N PHE A 371 16.85 -14.81 5.93
CA PHE A 371 16.35 -13.43 6.15
C PHE A 371 17.46 -12.45 6.46
N LEU A 372 18.42 -12.85 7.31
CA LEU A 372 19.57 -12.00 7.64
C LEU A 372 20.47 -11.75 6.43
N ARG A 373 20.62 -12.72 5.55
CA ARG A 373 21.44 -12.59 4.32
C ARG A 373 20.84 -11.62 3.31
N VAL A 374 19.49 -11.62 3.15
CA VAL A 374 18.80 -10.78 2.17
C VAL A 374 18.33 -9.45 2.76
N ALA A 375 18.61 -9.20 4.04
CA ALA A 375 18.25 -7.96 4.71
C ALA A 375 19.10 -6.79 4.23
N ALA A 376 18.46 -5.72 3.81
CA ALA A 376 19.10 -4.43 3.58
C ALA A 376 19.30 -3.68 4.90
N ASN A 377 18.28 -3.71 5.75
CA ASN A 377 18.30 -3.11 7.08
C ASN A 377 17.93 -4.14 8.14
N GLN A 378 18.52 -3.97 9.31
CA GLN A 378 18.24 -4.76 10.50
C GLN A 378 18.13 -3.84 11.71
N TRP A 379 17.07 -4.02 12.51
CA TRP A 379 16.85 -3.26 13.74
C TRP A 379 16.56 -4.20 14.90
N ARG A 380 17.05 -3.84 16.06
CA ARG A 380 16.69 -4.53 17.31
C ARG A 380 15.24 -4.17 17.69
N GLY A 381 14.46 -5.19 18.07
CA GLY A 381 13.07 -5.06 18.47
C GLY A 381 12.11 -4.87 17.29
N PHE A 382 10.85 -4.60 17.64
CA PHE A 382 9.78 -4.36 16.67
C PHE A 382 9.89 -2.93 16.12
N ARG A 383 10.23 -2.80 14.83
CA ARG A 383 10.45 -1.52 14.14
C ARG A 383 9.75 -1.52 12.78
N PRO A 384 8.43 -1.39 12.76
CA PRO A 384 7.67 -1.29 11.52
C PRO A 384 7.94 0.02 10.80
N SER A 385 7.55 0.09 9.52
CA SER A 385 7.43 1.34 8.80
C SER A 385 6.50 2.31 9.54
N MET A 386 6.75 3.61 9.46
CA MET A 386 5.92 4.64 10.13
C MET A 386 4.48 4.64 9.63
N ILE A 387 4.24 4.31 8.36
CA ILE A 387 2.87 4.27 7.80
C ILE A 387 2.02 3.12 8.36
N MET A 388 2.61 2.17 9.08
CA MET A 388 1.86 1.13 9.79
C MET A 388 1.19 1.66 11.06
N GLU A 389 1.57 2.86 11.53
CA GLU A 389 1.03 3.48 12.76
C GLU A 389 1.01 2.49 13.93
N ALA A 390 2.03 1.66 14.02
CA ALA A 390 2.18 0.69 15.09
C ALA A 390 2.94 1.31 16.25
N GLY A 391 2.29 1.48 17.39
CA GLY A 391 2.85 2.06 18.60
C GLY A 391 2.40 1.32 19.86
N PRO A 392 3.00 1.63 21.03
CA PRO A 392 2.51 1.13 22.30
C PRO A 392 1.05 1.58 22.48
N GLY A 393 0.11 0.66 22.49
CA GLY A 393 -1.32 0.94 22.64
C GLY A 393 -2.21 0.72 21.41
N THR A 394 -1.66 0.41 20.24
CA THR A 394 -2.44 0.11 19.04
C THR A 394 -2.91 -1.37 18.93
N GLY A 395 -2.98 -2.11 20.04
CA GLY A 395 -3.26 -3.57 20.04
C GLY A 395 -2.11 -4.43 19.47
N GLN A 396 -1.25 -3.85 18.65
CA GLN A 396 -0.04 -4.50 18.10
C GLN A 396 1.10 -4.54 19.12
N GLY A 397 1.19 -3.54 20.01
CA GLY A 397 2.15 -3.50 21.11
C GLY A 397 1.88 -4.53 22.20
N ALA A 398 0.63 -4.96 22.39
CA ALA A 398 0.25 -5.97 23.36
C ALA A 398 0.84 -7.35 23.02
N LEU A 399 0.81 -7.74 21.74
CA LEU A 399 1.41 -8.99 21.26
C LEU A 399 2.94 -9.01 21.42
N VAL A 400 3.60 -7.85 21.29
CA VAL A 400 5.06 -7.73 21.50
C VAL A 400 5.42 -7.67 22.98
N SER A 401 4.54 -7.12 23.84
CA SER A 401 4.79 -7.04 25.28
C SER A 401 4.60 -8.38 26.00
N GLU A 402 3.76 -9.28 25.52
CA GLU A 402 3.64 -10.63 26.05
C GLU A 402 4.89 -11.48 25.74
N VAL A 403 5.46 -11.35 24.54
CA VAL A 403 6.72 -12.01 24.15
C VAL A 403 7.93 -11.43 24.91
N SER A 404 7.84 -10.22 25.44
CA SER A 404 8.93 -9.61 26.24
C SER A 404 8.91 -10.00 27.73
N ARG A 405 7.87 -10.70 28.19
CA ARG A 405 7.71 -11.11 29.61
C ARG A 405 7.96 -12.60 29.86
N THR A 406 8.21 -13.38 28.83
CA THR A 406 8.69 -14.75 28.88
C THR A 406 10.14 -14.82 28.41
#